data_8ced6f2b59d31c6cc7e1616288abf02d
#
_entry.id   8ced6f2b59d31c6cc7e1616288abf02d
#
_cell.length_a   1.000
_cell.length_b   1.000
_cell.length_c   1.000
_cell.angle_alpha   90.00
_cell.angle_beta   90.00
_cell.angle_gamma   90.00
#
_symmetry.space_group_name_H-M   'P 1'
#
loop_
_entity.id
_entity.type
_entity.pdbx_description
1 polymer ?
#
loop_
_entity_poly.entity_id
_entity_poly.type
_entity_poly.pdbx_seq_one_letter_code
_entity_poly.pdbx_strand_id
1 'polypeptide(L)'
;SGAEERNASWANSRRRYDVAYGIRRADDLAAVVAFFEARNGRLHGFRFKDWADFKSCLPSQTPGPTDQPIGTGTGAATLFQLTKNYTSGAQSWSRTITKPVAGTVTIALNGTPQA
;
A
#
# COMPACT_ATOMS: atom_id res chain seq x y z
N SER A 1 14.21 -24.64 15.02
CA SER A 1 14.11 -24.34 16.42
C SER A 1 12.65 -24.14 16.76
N GLY A 2 12.26 -24.56 17.90
CA GLY A 2 10.95 -24.21 18.42
C GLY A 2 10.85 -22.77 18.92
N ALA A 3 11.88 -21.99 18.78
CA ALA A 3 11.87 -20.62 19.28
C ALA A 3 11.16 -19.69 18.30
N GLU A 4 10.12 -19.05 18.76
CA GLU A 4 9.49 -17.94 18.05
C GLU A 4 10.16 -16.65 18.54
N GLU A 5 10.72 -15.92 17.61
CA GLU A 5 11.12 -14.56 17.89
C GLU A 5 10.00 -13.61 17.49
N ARG A 6 9.53 -12.87 18.50
CA ARG A 6 8.54 -11.82 18.28
C ARG A 6 9.24 -10.50 18.40
N ASN A 7 9.42 -9.87 17.27
CA ASN A 7 10.15 -8.61 17.18
C ASN A 7 9.24 -7.51 16.64
N ALA A 8 8.98 -6.51 17.45
CA ALA A 8 8.18 -5.35 17.10
C ALA A 8 9.04 -4.10 16.85
N SER A 9 10.31 -4.27 16.48
CA SER A 9 11.22 -3.16 16.24
C SER A 9 10.83 -2.30 15.03
N TRP A 10 9.98 -2.81 14.14
CA TRP A 10 9.47 -2.07 12.99
C TRP A 10 8.01 -1.70 13.20
N ALA A 11 7.71 -0.39 13.25
CA ALA A 11 6.33 0.10 13.33
C ALA A 11 5.54 -0.21 12.05
N ASN A 12 6.20 -0.20 10.90
CA ASN A 12 5.62 -0.57 9.61
C ASN A 12 6.50 -1.64 8.95
N SER A 13 5.87 -2.58 8.26
CA SER A 13 6.61 -3.62 7.55
C SER A 13 7.43 -3.05 6.41
N ARG A 14 8.62 -3.60 6.20
CA ARG A 14 9.42 -3.36 5.02
C ARG A 14 9.17 -4.48 4.03
N ARG A 15 8.84 -4.12 2.80
CA ARG A 15 8.55 -5.07 1.75
C ARG A 15 9.69 -5.13 0.75
N ARG A 16 9.99 -6.33 0.31
CA ARG A 16 10.97 -6.57 -0.75
C ARG A 16 10.27 -7.31 -1.88
N TYR A 17 10.57 -6.90 -3.11
CA TYR A 17 9.98 -7.48 -4.30
C TYR A 17 11.08 -8.01 -5.21
N ASP A 18 10.90 -9.22 -5.71
CA ASP A 18 11.76 -9.80 -6.73
C ASP A 18 10.99 -9.80 -8.05
N VAL A 19 11.45 -8.97 -8.98
CA VAL A 19 10.80 -8.81 -10.29
C VAL A 19 11.53 -9.54 -11.42
N ALA A 20 12.61 -10.26 -11.10
CA ALA A 20 13.41 -10.93 -12.10
C ALA A 20 12.63 -11.97 -12.90
N TYR A 21 11.68 -12.66 -12.27
CA TYR A 21 10.84 -13.65 -12.93
C TYR A 21 9.84 -13.07 -13.92
N GLY A 22 9.57 -11.78 -13.85
CA GLY A 22 8.71 -11.08 -14.82
C GLY A 22 9.41 -10.68 -16.10
N ILE A 23 10.73 -10.78 -16.14
CA ILE A 23 11.52 -10.38 -17.31
C ILE A 23 11.75 -11.60 -18.19
N ARG A 24 11.01 -11.71 -19.30
CA ARG A 24 11.06 -12.87 -20.19
C ARG A 24 11.49 -12.54 -21.62
N ARG A 25 11.56 -11.27 -21.97
CA ARG A 25 11.86 -10.80 -23.31
C ARG A 25 13.01 -9.82 -23.27
N ALA A 26 13.81 -9.79 -24.34
CA ALA A 26 14.94 -8.88 -24.44
C ALA A 26 14.49 -7.40 -24.39
N ASP A 27 13.36 -7.09 -24.97
CA ASP A 27 12.80 -5.73 -24.93
C ASP A 27 12.39 -5.34 -23.51
N ASP A 28 11.86 -6.27 -22.75
CA ASP A 28 11.52 -6.02 -21.34
C ASP A 28 12.77 -5.74 -20.51
N LEU A 29 13.83 -6.51 -20.76
CA LEU A 29 15.11 -6.27 -20.09
C LEU A 29 15.68 -4.91 -20.47
N ALA A 30 15.60 -4.55 -21.75
CA ALA A 30 16.07 -3.23 -22.21
C ALA A 30 15.29 -2.10 -21.55
N ALA A 31 13.97 -2.28 -21.36
CA ALA A 31 13.14 -1.29 -20.67
C ALA A 31 13.54 -1.14 -19.21
N VAL A 32 13.85 -2.24 -18.52
CA VAL A 32 14.31 -2.20 -17.12
C VAL A 32 15.65 -1.49 -17.02
N VAL A 33 16.58 -1.78 -17.93
CA VAL A 33 17.89 -1.12 -17.94
C VAL A 33 17.74 0.39 -18.19
N ALA A 34 16.90 0.77 -19.16
CA ALA A 34 16.64 2.18 -19.44
C ALA A 34 16.02 2.89 -18.24
N PHE A 35 15.10 2.23 -17.55
CA PHE A 35 14.48 2.77 -16.34
C PHE A 35 15.54 3.01 -15.25
N PHE A 36 16.41 2.03 -15.01
CA PHE A 36 17.47 2.13 -14.02
C PHE A 36 18.45 3.26 -14.33
N GLU A 37 18.89 3.35 -15.58
CA GLU A 37 19.81 4.41 -16.01
C GLU A 37 19.18 5.80 -15.89
N ALA A 38 17.91 5.93 -16.28
CA ALA A 38 17.20 7.20 -16.18
C ALA A 38 17.03 7.67 -14.74
N ARG A 39 17.04 6.77 -13.76
CA ARG A 39 16.97 7.09 -12.32
C ARG A 39 18.35 7.22 -11.67
N ASN A 40 19.42 7.15 -12.44
CA ASN A 40 20.80 7.12 -11.93
C ASN A 40 20.97 6.03 -10.85
N GLY A 41 20.47 4.85 -11.14
CA GLY A 41 20.51 3.72 -10.21
C GLY A 41 19.68 3.98 -8.96
N ARG A 42 20.34 4.13 -7.82
CA ARG A 42 19.68 4.32 -6.52
C ARG A 42 19.37 5.77 -6.18
N LEU A 43 19.78 6.72 -7.03
CA LEU A 43 19.69 8.14 -6.68
C LEU A 43 18.24 8.62 -6.61
N HIS A 44 17.41 8.22 -7.57
CA HIS A 44 16.01 8.65 -7.63
C HIS A 44 15.07 7.50 -7.30
N GLY A 45 14.09 7.79 -6.45
CA GLY A 45 13.01 6.85 -6.16
C GLY A 45 12.02 6.76 -7.32
N PHE A 46 11.16 5.76 -7.24
CA PHE A 46 10.09 5.57 -8.22
C PHE A 46 8.87 4.97 -7.54
N ARG A 47 7.72 5.03 -8.22
CA ARG A 47 6.49 4.39 -7.76
C ARG A 47 6.43 2.95 -8.23
N PHE A 48 6.03 2.08 -7.34
CA PHE A 48 5.82 0.67 -7.62
C PHE A 48 4.42 0.26 -7.19
N LYS A 49 3.70 -0.41 -8.06
CA LYS A 49 2.38 -0.94 -7.73
C LYS A 49 2.52 -2.37 -7.21
N ASP A 50 2.15 -2.55 -5.96
CA ASP A 50 2.07 -3.88 -5.37
C ASP A 50 0.74 -4.53 -5.78
N TRP A 51 0.78 -5.41 -6.75
CA TRP A 51 -0.42 -6.04 -7.30
C TRP A 51 -1.11 -6.96 -6.29
N ALA A 52 -0.43 -7.36 -5.23
CA ALA A 52 -1.02 -8.15 -4.16
C ALA A 52 -1.75 -7.29 -3.13
N ASP A 53 -1.42 -6.00 -3.03
CA ASP A 53 -1.94 -5.16 -1.97
C ASP A 53 -1.97 -3.68 -2.39
N PHE A 54 -2.83 -3.35 -3.36
CA PHE A 54 -2.94 -1.99 -3.89
C PHE A 54 -4.30 -1.34 -3.67
N LYS A 55 -5.25 -2.06 -3.09
CA LYS A 55 -6.63 -1.59 -2.86
C LYS A 55 -6.96 -1.55 -1.37
N SER A 56 -8.02 -0.85 -1.04
CA SER A 56 -8.62 -0.86 0.29
C SER A 56 -9.39 -2.15 0.60
N CYS A 57 -9.61 -3.00 -0.39
CA CYS A 57 -10.36 -4.24 -0.31
C CYS A 57 -9.56 -5.39 -0.94
N LEU A 58 -10.17 -6.57 -1.05
CA LEU A 58 -9.53 -7.71 -1.72
C LEU A 58 -9.28 -7.40 -3.21
N PRO A 59 -8.25 -8.00 -3.82
CA PRO A 59 -7.93 -7.73 -5.23
C PRO A 59 -9.08 -7.98 -6.20
N SER A 60 -9.96 -8.94 -5.90
CA SER A 60 -11.12 -9.26 -6.73
C SER A 60 -12.31 -8.34 -6.51
N GLN A 61 -12.26 -7.47 -5.52
CA GLN A 61 -13.37 -6.58 -5.18
C GLN A 61 -13.16 -5.19 -5.75
N THR A 62 -14.27 -4.46 -5.88
CA THR A 62 -14.24 -3.04 -6.22
C THR A 62 -14.20 -2.21 -4.94
N PRO A 63 -13.30 -1.22 -4.83
CA PRO A 63 -13.26 -0.37 -3.66
C PRO A 63 -14.59 0.31 -3.38
N GLY A 64 -14.95 0.38 -2.11
CA GLY A 64 -16.21 0.92 -1.66
C GLY A 64 -16.07 1.79 -0.40
N PRO A 65 -17.13 2.51 -0.04
CA PRO A 65 -17.10 3.51 1.02
C PRO A 65 -16.94 2.93 2.43
N THR A 66 -17.12 1.63 2.61
CA THR A 66 -17.01 0.99 3.92
C THR A 66 -15.76 0.14 4.08
N ASP A 67 -14.81 0.23 3.14
CA ASP A 67 -13.63 -0.63 3.13
C ASP A 67 -12.72 -0.42 4.35
N GLN A 68 -12.32 0.82 4.61
CA GLN A 68 -11.35 1.13 5.65
C GLN A 68 -11.81 2.35 6.44
N PRO A 69 -12.03 2.23 7.77
CA PRO A 69 -12.31 3.39 8.60
C PRO A 69 -11.02 4.20 8.81
N ILE A 70 -11.14 5.52 8.79
CA ILE A 70 -10.00 6.42 9.05
C ILE A 70 -10.21 7.26 10.30
N GLY A 71 -11.37 7.20 10.90
CA GLY A 71 -11.67 7.91 12.14
C GLY A 71 -13.13 8.30 12.27
N THR A 72 -13.42 8.96 13.38
CA THR A 72 -14.74 9.46 13.68
C THR A 72 -14.71 10.97 13.71
N GLY A 73 -15.65 11.60 13.01
CA GLY A 73 -15.78 13.05 13.02
C GLY A 73 -16.19 13.58 14.39
N THR A 74 -15.63 14.70 14.79
CA THR A 74 -15.95 15.38 16.05
C THR A 74 -16.64 16.72 15.84
N GLY A 75 -16.85 17.11 14.59
CA GLY A 75 -17.32 18.44 14.24
C GLY A 75 -16.19 19.47 14.13
N ALA A 76 -14.99 19.15 14.63
CA ALA A 76 -13.82 20.03 14.59
C ALA A 76 -12.59 19.36 13.96
N ALA A 77 -12.54 18.02 13.92
CA ALA A 77 -11.40 17.30 13.36
C ALA A 77 -11.33 17.48 11.83
N THR A 78 -10.17 17.89 11.34
CA THR A 78 -9.94 18.14 9.91
C THR A 78 -8.85 17.25 9.33
N LEU A 79 -8.11 16.53 10.17
CA LEU A 79 -7.02 15.66 9.74
C LEU A 79 -7.30 14.22 10.14
N PHE A 80 -7.20 13.33 9.16
CA PHE A 80 -7.37 11.89 9.35
C PHE A 80 -6.26 11.16 8.63
N GLN A 81 -5.63 10.19 9.32
CA GLN A 81 -4.59 9.38 8.73
C GLN A 81 -5.21 8.24 7.92
N LEU A 82 -4.81 8.12 6.65
CA LEU A 82 -5.17 6.96 5.85
C LEU A 82 -4.48 5.72 6.39
N THR A 83 -5.25 4.67 6.60
CA THR A 83 -4.75 3.40 7.11
C THR A 83 -5.42 2.25 6.37
N LYS A 84 -4.75 1.10 6.37
CA LYS A 84 -5.36 -0.16 5.95
C LYS A 84 -5.21 -1.17 7.06
N ASN A 85 -6.31 -1.80 7.44
CA ASN A 85 -6.35 -2.80 8.50
C ASN A 85 -6.25 -4.21 7.90
N TYR A 86 -5.47 -5.04 8.55
CA TYR A 86 -5.30 -6.44 8.22
C TYR A 86 -5.75 -7.26 9.42
N THR A 87 -6.68 -8.18 9.22
CA THR A 87 -7.20 -9.03 10.29
C THR A 87 -7.09 -10.50 9.92
N SER A 88 -6.74 -11.30 10.91
CA SER A 88 -6.75 -12.76 10.79
C SER A 88 -7.07 -13.32 12.17
N GLY A 89 -8.24 -13.93 12.29
CA GLY A 89 -8.72 -14.39 13.59
C GLY A 89 -8.88 -13.24 14.58
N ALA A 90 -8.24 -13.36 15.74
CA ALA A 90 -8.26 -12.33 16.78
C ALA A 90 -7.16 -11.28 16.61
N GLN A 91 -6.28 -11.44 15.64
CA GLN A 91 -5.15 -10.54 15.44
C GLN A 91 -5.47 -9.51 14.35
N SER A 92 -5.01 -8.29 14.56
CA SER A 92 -5.17 -7.22 13.59
C SER A 92 -3.94 -6.31 13.58
N TRP A 93 -3.69 -5.72 12.43
CA TRP A 93 -2.64 -4.73 12.24
C TRP A 93 -3.14 -3.60 11.37
N SER A 94 -2.81 -2.38 11.73
CA SER A 94 -3.17 -1.18 10.96
C SER A 94 -1.90 -0.57 10.36
N ARG A 95 -1.85 -0.54 9.04
CA ARG A 95 -0.74 0.06 8.31
C ARG A 95 -1.07 1.51 7.94
N THR A 96 -0.16 2.42 8.25
CA THR A 96 -0.26 3.81 7.87
C THR A 96 0.06 3.97 6.38
N ILE A 97 -0.82 4.64 5.64
CA ILE A 97 -0.63 4.95 4.22
C ILE A 97 -0.11 6.38 4.11
N THR A 98 1.13 6.53 3.65
CA THR A 98 1.79 7.84 3.62
C THR A 98 1.90 8.45 2.23
N LYS A 99 1.83 7.65 1.17
CA LYS A 99 2.06 8.11 -0.20
C LYS A 99 1.03 7.52 -1.16
N PRO A 100 -0.26 7.82 -0.99
CA PRO A 100 -1.27 7.34 -1.94
C PRO A 100 -1.05 7.97 -3.31
N VAL A 101 -1.52 7.28 -4.35
CA VAL A 101 -1.48 7.84 -5.70
C VAL A 101 -2.50 8.97 -5.78
N ALA A 102 -2.08 10.13 -6.28
CA ALA A 102 -2.95 11.30 -6.41
C ALA A 102 -4.18 10.95 -7.27
N GLY A 103 -5.34 11.42 -6.83
CA GLY A 103 -6.60 11.19 -7.52
C GLY A 103 -7.22 9.80 -7.33
N THR A 104 -6.61 8.93 -6.54
CA THR A 104 -7.14 7.57 -6.30
C THR A 104 -7.78 7.40 -4.93
N VAL A 105 -7.68 8.42 -4.07
CA VAL A 105 -8.26 8.37 -2.73
C VAL A 105 -9.67 8.96 -2.78
N THR A 106 -10.63 8.19 -2.29
CA THR A 106 -12.01 8.65 -2.13
C THR A 106 -12.40 8.52 -0.66
N ILE A 107 -13.16 9.49 -0.17
CA ILE A 107 -13.60 9.54 1.22
C ILE A 107 -15.11 9.48 1.27
N ALA A 108 -15.64 8.76 2.26
CA ALA A 108 -17.06 8.69 2.51
C ALA A 108 -17.36 9.07 3.96
N LEU A 109 -18.51 9.70 4.17
CA LEU A 109 -19.03 10.00 5.50
C LEU A 109 -20.31 9.18 5.71
N ASN A 110 -20.32 8.32 6.72
CA ASN A 110 -21.43 7.41 7.00
C ASN A 110 -21.85 6.59 5.78
N GLY A 111 -20.87 6.13 5.00
CA GLY A 111 -21.10 5.34 3.80
C GLY A 111 -21.43 6.14 2.54
N THR A 112 -21.55 7.47 2.64
CA THR A 112 -21.84 8.34 1.50
C THR A 112 -20.55 8.98 0.98
N PRO A 113 -20.16 8.71 -0.29
CA PRO A 113 -18.96 9.31 -0.87
C PRO A 113 -19.01 10.83 -0.86
N GLN A 114 -17.90 11.45 -0.53
CA GLN A 114 -17.73 12.91 -0.56
C GLN A 114 -16.95 13.32 -1.80
N ALA A 115 -17.35 14.41 -2.39
CA ALA A 115 -16.66 14.96 -3.56
C ALA A 115 -15.35 15.64 -3.17
#